data_370cfc8e735fc837c13fd752feddea81
#
_entry.id   370cfc8e735fc837c13fd752feddea81
#
_cell.length_a   1.000
_cell.length_b   1.000
_cell.length_c   1.000
_cell.angle_alpha   90.00
_cell.angle_beta   90.00
_cell.angle_gamma   90.00
#
_symmetry.space_group_name_H-M   'P 1'
#
loop_
_entity.id
_entity.type
_entity.pdbx_description
1 polymer ?
#
loop_
_entity_poly.entity_id
_entity_poly.type
_entity_poly.pdbx_seq_one_letter_code
_entity_poly.pdbx_strand_id
1 'polypeptide(L)'
;MKKLLLILAMTFLFQNMAFADEGRGKGKRFEENKVRILGNIDKKIGFLNEFKRCVTSASSRGELKSCRTTNKKVMEEFRASKKAENEERKKLRAARKMEREKRRSGD
;
A
#
# COMPACT_ATOMS: atom_id res chain seq x y z
N MET A 1 -13.73 -36.79 16.46
CA MET A 1 -14.02 -35.83 17.49
C MET A 1 -12.86 -34.81 17.73
N LYS A 2 -11.59 -35.22 17.66
CA LYS A 2 -10.45 -34.31 17.80
C LYS A 2 -10.36 -33.25 16.68
N LYS A 3 -10.81 -33.52 15.47
CA LYS A 3 -10.84 -32.59 14.34
C LYS A 3 -11.90 -31.50 14.48
N LEU A 4 -13.00 -31.76 15.15
CA LEU A 4 -14.06 -30.78 15.44
C LEU A 4 -13.63 -29.77 16.50
N LEU A 5 -12.88 -30.21 17.50
CA LEU A 5 -12.32 -29.33 18.54
C LEU A 5 -11.24 -28.36 17.98
N LEU A 6 -10.45 -28.81 17.00
CA LEU A 6 -9.47 -27.95 16.31
C LEU A 6 -10.13 -26.87 15.45
N ILE A 7 -11.24 -27.19 14.81
CA ILE A 7 -12.01 -26.22 13.99
C ILE A 7 -12.67 -25.17 14.88
N LEU A 8 -13.20 -25.57 16.03
CA LEU A 8 -13.74 -24.64 17.02
C LEU A 8 -12.68 -23.74 17.65
N ALA A 9 -11.47 -24.25 17.89
CA ALA A 9 -10.36 -23.44 18.41
C ALA A 9 -9.86 -22.43 17.36
N MET A 10 -9.85 -22.78 16.08
CA MET A 10 -9.47 -21.85 15.01
C MET A 10 -10.51 -20.77 14.77
N THR A 11 -11.79 -21.06 14.89
CA THR A 11 -12.84 -20.03 14.77
C THR A 11 -12.81 -19.05 15.93
N PHE A 12 -12.39 -19.49 17.13
CA PHE A 12 -12.23 -18.59 18.28
C PHE A 12 -11.06 -17.59 18.15
N LEU A 13 -9.99 -18.02 17.48
CA LEU A 13 -8.83 -17.15 17.22
C LEU A 13 -9.16 -16.03 16.22
N PHE A 14 -10.02 -16.29 15.24
CA PHE A 14 -10.46 -15.27 14.29
C PHE A 14 -11.43 -14.24 14.89
N GLN A 15 -12.22 -14.61 15.87
CA GLN A 15 -13.14 -13.69 16.54
C GLN A 15 -12.41 -12.67 17.44
N ASN A 16 -11.28 -13.05 18.02
CA ASN A 16 -10.49 -12.12 18.84
C ASN A 16 -9.73 -11.07 18.02
N MET A 17 -9.48 -11.31 16.75
CA MET A 17 -8.85 -10.30 15.88
C MET A 17 -9.82 -9.19 15.43
N ALA A 18 -11.12 -9.46 15.40
CA ALA A 18 -12.13 -8.49 15.01
C ALA A 18 -12.39 -7.40 16.08
N PHE A 19 -12.08 -7.67 17.34
CA PHE A 19 -12.28 -6.73 18.45
C PHE A 19 -11.12 -5.74 18.66
N ALA A 20 -9.97 -5.93 18.01
CA ALA A 20 -8.82 -5.05 18.14
C ALA A 20 -8.96 -3.73 17.36
N ASP A 21 -10.02 -3.57 16.56
CA ASP A 21 -10.24 -2.44 15.65
C ASP A 21 -11.25 -1.40 16.16
N GLU A 22 -11.58 -1.36 17.43
CA GLU A 22 -12.52 -0.38 17.98
C GLU A 22 -11.93 1.02 18.22
N GLY A 23 -10.87 1.41 17.53
CA GLY A 23 -10.38 2.78 17.53
C GLY A 23 -11.22 3.67 16.61
N ARG A 24 -12.22 4.34 17.13
CA ARG A 24 -13.08 5.28 16.39
C ARG A 24 -12.27 6.30 15.58
N GLY A 25 -12.35 6.26 14.27
CA GLY A 25 -11.69 7.17 13.34
C GLY A 25 -10.18 6.95 13.15
N LYS A 26 -9.44 6.53 14.18
CA LYS A 26 -8.02 6.14 14.06
C LYS A 26 -7.89 4.77 13.40
N GLY A 27 -8.77 3.83 13.68
CA GLY A 27 -8.81 2.52 13.03
C GLY A 27 -9.07 2.60 11.53
N LYS A 28 -9.99 3.45 11.11
CA LYS A 28 -10.30 3.67 9.69
C LYS A 28 -9.08 4.21 8.91
N ARG A 29 -8.39 5.21 9.44
CA ARG A 29 -7.18 5.76 8.84
C ARG A 29 -6.04 4.75 8.79
N PHE A 30 -5.90 3.95 9.82
CA PHE A 30 -4.92 2.87 9.87
C PHE A 30 -5.20 1.84 8.77
N GLU A 31 -6.44 1.38 8.62
CA GLU A 31 -6.83 0.44 7.58
C GLU A 31 -6.65 1.01 6.17
N GLU A 32 -7.03 2.26 5.94
CA GLU A 32 -6.80 2.94 4.66
C GLU A 32 -5.30 3.02 4.34
N ASN A 33 -4.47 3.37 5.30
CA ASN A 33 -3.01 3.41 5.14
C ASN A 33 -2.44 2.02 4.84
N LYS A 34 -2.89 1.01 5.56
CA LYS A 34 -2.49 -0.39 5.37
C LYS A 34 -2.82 -0.86 3.96
N VAL A 35 -4.04 -0.68 3.50
CA VAL A 35 -4.48 -1.03 2.14
C VAL A 35 -3.63 -0.33 1.08
N ARG A 36 -3.34 0.94 1.28
CA ARG A 36 -2.50 1.72 0.37
C ARG A 36 -1.07 1.20 0.31
N ILE A 37 -0.48 0.91 1.46
CA ILE A 37 0.88 0.36 1.56
C ILE A 37 0.95 -1.00 0.87
N LEU A 38 -0.02 -1.88 1.14
CA LEU A 38 -0.11 -3.19 0.50
C LEU A 38 -0.28 -3.08 -1.02
N GLY A 39 -1.13 -2.16 -1.48
CA GLY A 39 -1.29 -1.90 -2.92
C GLY A 39 -0.01 -1.42 -3.59
N ASN A 40 0.77 -0.58 -2.91
CA ASN A 40 2.08 -0.13 -3.40
C ASN A 40 3.10 -1.27 -3.46
N ILE A 41 3.10 -2.13 -2.46
CA ILE A 41 3.96 -3.33 -2.42
C ILE A 41 3.59 -4.27 -3.57
N ASP A 42 2.31 -4.52 -3.80
CA ASP A 42 1.83 -5.38 -4.88
C ASP A 42 2.25 -4.86 -6.26
N LYS A 43 2.17 -3.55 -6.48
CA LYS A 43 2.65 -2.92 -7.72
C LYS A 43 4.15 -3.11 -7.91
N LYS A 44 4.95 -2.94 -6.86
CA LYS A 44 6.38 -3.17 -6.90
C LYS A 44 6.72 -4.63 -7.19
N ILE A 45 6.00 -5.55 -6.58
CA ILE A 45 6.13 -6.99 -6.85
C ILE A 45 5.84 -7.28 -8.33
N GLY A 46 4.78 -6.69 -8.88
CA GLY A 46 4.45 -6.79 -10.30
C GLY A 46 5.58 -6.32 -11.21
N PHE A 47 6.16 -5.16 -10.94
CA PHE A 47 7.29 -4.62 -11.69
C PHE A 47 8.54 -5.51 -11.60
N LEU A 48 8.82 -6.03 -10.41
CA LEU A 48 9.95 -6.95 -10.20
C LEU A 48 9.73 -8.29 -10.90
N ASN A 49 8.51 -8.79 -10.95
CA ASN A 49 8.18 -10.02 -11.68
C ASN A 49 8.35 -9.83 -13.19
N GLU A 50 7.94 -8.70 -13.74
CA GLU A 50 8.19 -8.36 -15.15
C GLU A 50 9.68 -8.24 -15.46
N PHE A 51 10.42 -7.60 -14.57
CA PHE A 51 11.88 -7.50 -14.69
C PHE A 51 12.54 -8.88 -14.66
N LYS A 52 12.12 -9.74 -13.76
CA LYS A 52 12.59 -11.12 -13.67
C LYS A 52 12.32 -11.89 -14.96
N ARG A 53 11.13 -11.77 -15.53
CA ARG A 53 10.78 -12.41 -16.82
C ARG A 53 11.68 -11.91 -17.93
N CYS A 54 11.89 -10.60 -18.01
CA CYS A 54 12.77 -10.00 -19.01
C CYS A 54 14.20 -10.55 -18.89
N VAL A 55 14.75 -10.56 -17.69
CA VAL A 55 16.10 -11.09 -17.42
C VAL A 55 16.19 -12.58 -17.72
N THR A 56 15.19 -13.36 -17.35
CA THR A 56 15.13 -14.80 -17.62
C THR A 56 15.15 -15.13 -19.10
N SER A 57 14.46 -14.33 -19.93
CA SER A 57 14.40 -14.52 -21.38
C SER A 57 15.55 -13.85 -22.14
N ALA A 58 16.35 -13.01 -21.47
CA ALA A 58 17.48 -12.33 -22.11
C ALA A 58 18.59 -13.30 -22.44
N SER A 59 19.07 -13.26 -23.69
CA SER A 59 20.16 -14.10 -24.21
C SER A 59 21.43 -13.31 -24.51
N SER A 60 21.44 -12.00 -24.35
CA SER A 60 22.57 -11.12 -24.61
C SER A 60 22.72 -10.01 -23.56
N ARG A 61 23.91 -9.39 -23.53
CA ARG A 61 24.15 -8.21 -22.69
C ARG A 61 23.28 -7.03 -23.08
N GLY A 62 23.00 -6.86 -24.37
CA GLY A 62 22.12 -5.82 -24.89
C GLY A 62 20.70 -5.98 -24.37
N GLU A 63 20.18 -7.20 -24.39
CA GLU A 63 18.86 -7.51 -23.85
C GLU A 63 18.79 -7.29 -22.32
N LEU A 64 19.81 -7.68 -21.56
CA LEU A 64 19.89 -7.40 -20.13
C LEU A 64 19.89 -5.89 -19.85
N LYS A 65 20.64 -5.13 -20.64
CA LYS A 65 20.65 -3.66 -20.52
C LYS A 65 19.27 -3.07 -20.79
N SER A 66 18.59 -3.55 -21.82
CA SER A 66 17.22 -3.15 -22.15
C SER A 66 16.25 -3.47 -21.01
N CYS A 67 16.33 -4.65 -20.40
CA CYS A 67 15.53 -5.02 -19.22
C CYS A 67 15.74 -4.06 -18.07
N ARG A 68 16.98 -3.71 -17.75
CA ARG A 68 17.32 -2.76 -16.68
C ARG A 68 16.77 -1.36 -16.97
N THR A 69 16.90 -0.89 -18.21
CA THR A 69 16.41 0.43 -18.62
C THR A 69 14.90 0.51 -18.50
N THR A 70 14.19 -0.50 -18.97
CA THR A 70 12.73 -0.59 -18.85
C THR A 70 12.28 -0.61 -17.38
N ASN A 71 12.90 -1.44 -16.56
CA ASN A 71 12.60 -1.52 -15.13
C ASN A 71 12.86 -0.18 -14.42
N LYS A 72 13.99 0.46 -14.71
CA LYS A 72 14.32 1.79 -14.15
C LYS A 72 13.25 2.81 -14.51
N LYS A 73 12.85 2.88 -15.76
CA LYS A 73 11.80 3.78 -16.24
C LYS A 73 10.48 3.58 -15.49
N VAL A 74 10.02 2.34 -15.40
CA VAL A 74 8.78 2.00 -14.69
C VAL A 74 8.85 2.38 -13.22
N MET A 75 9.98 2.14 -12.55
CA MET A 75 10.18 2.49 -11.15
C MET A 75 10.25 4.00 -10.93
N GLU A 76 10.84 4.74 -11.84
CA GLU A 76 10.87 6.22 -11.80
C GLU A 76 9.47 6.82 -11.99
N GLU A 77 8.70 6.32 -12.94
CA GLU A 77 7.29 6.71 -13.15
C GLU A 77 6.44 6.42 -11.91
N PHE A 78 6.64 5.27 -11.29
CA PHE A 78 5.95 4.90 -10.05
C PHE A 78 6.31 5.86 -8.89
N ARG A 79 7.58 6.17 -8.72
CA ARG A 79 8.03 7.13 -7.69
C ARG A 79 7.47 8.52 -7.93
N ALA A 80 7.46 8.99 -9.17
CA ALA A 80 6.89 10.29 -9.55
C ALA A 80 5.39 10.35 -9.24
N SER A 81 4.66 9.31 -9.58
CA SER A 81 3.22 9.15 -9.26
C SER A 81 2.98 9.21 -7.75
N LYS A 82 3.80 8.52 -6.94
CA LYS A 82 3.69 8.51 -5.48
C LYS A 82 4.03 9.87 -4.87
N LYS A 83 5.02 10.55 -5.41
CA LYS A 83 5.36 11.91 -4.99
C LYS A 83 4.20 12.87 -5.23
N ALA A 84 3.61 12.83 -6.42
CA ALA A 84 2.44 13.65 -6.76
C ALA A 84 1.26 13.38 -5.82
N GLU A 85 0.94 12.11 -5.56
CA GLU A 85 -0.11 11.69 -4.63
C GLU A 85 0.16 12.17 -3.20
N ASN A 86 1.39 12.10 -2.75
CA ASN A 86 1.79 12.59 -1.41
C ASN A 86 1.65 14.12 -1.30
N GLU A 87 2.04 14.87 -2.31
CA GLU A 87 1.89 16.33 -2.33
C GLU A 87 0.40 16.73 -2.30
N GLU A 88 -0.43 16.06 -3.08
CA GLU A 88 -1.87 16.28 -3.07
C GLU A 88 -2.47 16.02 -1.67
N ARG A 89 -2.08 14.93 -1.02
CA ARG A 89 -2.54 14.63 0.34
C ARG A 89 -2.08 15.65 1.37
N LYS A 90 -0.86 16.17 1.23
CA LYS A 90 -0.38 17.27 2.09
C LYS A 90 -1.24 18.52 1.92
N LYS A 91 -1.58 18.86 0.70
CA LYS A 91 -2.48 20.01 0.40
C LYS A 91 -3.86 19.82 1.04
N LEU A 92 -4.43 18.62 0.90
CA LEU A 92 -5.72 18.30 1.52
C LEU A 92 -5.68 18.39 3.05
N ARG A 93 -4.61 17.90 3.68
CA ARG A 93 -4.43 18.00 5.14
C ARG A 93 -4.32 19.45 5.59
N ALA A 94 -3.55 20.25 4.87
CA ALA A 94 -3.40 21.68 5.14
C ALA A 94 -4.73 22.41 5.02
N ALA A 95 -5.51 22.15 3.97
CA ALA A 95 -6.83 22.73 3.76
C ALA A 95 -7.81 22.36 4.90
N ARG A 96 -7.82 21.11 5.31
CA ARG A 96 -8.66 20.65 6.45
C ARG A 96 -8.25 21.31 7.77
N LYS A 97 -6.94 21.50 7.98
CA LYS A 97 -6.44 22.18 9.17
C LYS A 97 -6.91 23.64 9.19
N MET A 98 -6.76 24.35 8.11
CA MET A 98 -7.23 25.75 7.99
C MET A 98 -8.74 25.87 8.21
N GLU A 99 -9.51 24.97 7.67
CA GLU A 99 -10.96 24.93 7.87
C GLU A 99 -11.35 24.73 9.34
N ARG A 100 -10.64 23.84 10.06
CA ARG A 100 -10.84 23.64 11.50
C ARG A 100 -10.49 24.88 12.32
N GLU A 101 -9.39 25.53 11.99
CA GLU A 101 -8.98 26.79 12.65
C GLU A 101 -9.99 27.90 12.39
N LYS A 102 -10.47 28.02 11.17
CA LYS A 102 -11.53 28.99 10.80
C LYS A 102 -12.82 28.76 11.59
N ARG A 103 -13.24 27.50 11.74
CA ARG A 103 -14.41 27.16 12.56
C ARG A 103 -14.22 27.49 14.03
N ARG A 104 -13.00 27.35 14.56
CA ARG A 104 -12.70 27.70 15.96
C ARG A 104 -12.64 29.20 16.19
N SER A 105 -12.18 29.97 15.22
CA SER A 105 -12.05 31.42 15.31
C SER A 105 -13.29 32.18 14.85
N GLY A 106 -14.24 31.51 14.21
CA GLY A 106 -15.45 32.11 13.66
C GLY A 106 -16.62 32.27 14.62
N ASP A 107 -16.43 31.87 15.88
CA ASP A 107 -17.36 32.09 16.96
C ASP A 107 -16.93 33.32 17.80
#